data_a8cb7c04d3398c3c822016b72a10034c
#
_entry.id   a8cb7c04d3398c3c822016b72a10034c
#
_cell.length_a   1.000
_cell.length_b   1.000
_cell.length_c   1.000
_cell.angle_alpha   90.00
_cell.angle_beta   90.00
_cell.angle_gamma   90.00
#
_symmetry.space_group_name_H-M   'P 1'
#
loop_
_entity.id
_entity.type
_entity.pdbx_description
1 polymer ?
#
loop_
_entity_poly.entity_id
_entity_poly.type
_entity_poly.pdbx_seq_one_letter_code
_entity_poly.pdbx_strand_id
1 'polypeptide(L)'
;MEINRGTQKLIRLVLLPVVFLATITGCQGLRVKKVVVPPHEIKGKGVELECQYELDGDQLYSLKWYKGIKEFFRYVPADTPPIQVFDLPGVHVDTGKSSDRKVTLKEVSLKTSGKYKCEVSAESPSFHTDSGVGELLVVQTLVPMDLRKKNHLPAISEA
;
A
#
# COMPACT_ATOMS: atom_id res chain seq x y z
N MET A 1 10.25 -20.49 60.39
CA MET A 1 9.01 -19.71 60.22
C MET A 1 8.15 -20.47 59.21
N GLU A 2 7.27 -21.37 59.67
CA GLU A 2 6.47 -22.24 58.81
C GLU A 2 5.29 -21.42 58.23
N ILE A 3 5.26 -21.33 56.93
CA ILE A 3 4.11 -20.69 56.25
C ILE A 3 2.95 -21.69 56.29
N ASN A 4 1.86 -21.25 56.94
CA ASN A 4 0.65 -22.04 57.18
C ASN A 4 0.10 -22.55 55.81
N ARG A 5 -0.33 -23.81 55.75
CA ARG A 5 -0.89 -24.48 54.55
C ARG A 5 -2.07 -23.72 53.92
N GLY A 6 -2.81 -22.95 54.73
CA GLY A 6 -3.89 -22.09 54.23
C GLY A 6 -3.38 -20.90 53.41
N THR A 7 -2.28 -20.27 53.83
CA THR A 7 -1.65 -19.16 53.12
C THR A 7 -1.03 -19.59 51.81
N GLN A 8 -0.47 -20.80 51.76
CA GLN A 8 0.05 -21.41 50.52
C GLN A 8 -1.05 -21.66 49.44
N LYS A 9 -2.25 -22.10 49.87
CA LYS A 9 -3.39 -22.26 48.97
C LYS A 9 -3.91 -20.93 48.43
N LEU A 10 -3.98 -19.90 49.29
CA LEU A 10 -4.41 -18.57 48.87
C LEU A 10 -3.44 -17.93 47.87
N ILE A 11 -2.13 -18.05 48.13
CA ILE A 11 -1.08 -17.54 47.26
C ILE A 11 -1.12 -18.23 45.86
N ARG A 12 -1.35 -19.57 45.82
CA ARG A 12 -1.53 -20.28 44.58
C ARG A 12 -2.81 -19.90 43.84
N LEU A 13 -3.91 -19.62 44.56
CA LEU A 13 -5.19 -19.27 43.95
C LEU A 13 -5.20 -17.88 43.32
N VAL A 14 -4.41 -16.94 43.89
CA VAL A 14 -4.35 -15.55 43.41
C VAL A 14 -3.22 -15.33 42.41
N LEU A 15 -2.03 -15.92 42.62
CA LEU A 15 -0.88 -15.72 41.76
C LEU A 15 -1.00 -16.43 40.41
N LEU A 16 -1.61 -17.63 40.36
CA LEU A 16 -1.80 -18.35 39.09
C LEU A 16 -2.63 -17.60 38.04
N PRO A 17 -3.81 -17.02 38.38
CA PRO A 17 -4.56 -16.24 37.40
C PRO A 17 -3.90 -14.91 37.03
N VAL A 18 -3.16 -14.27 37.96
CA VAL A 18 -2.44 -13.01 37.69
C VAL A 18 -1.28 -13.25 36.71
N VAL A 19 -0.54 -14.33 36.87
CA VAL A 19 0.55 -14.71 35.94
C VAL A 19 -0.03 -15.11 34.58
N PHE A 20 -1.18 -15.77 34.53
CA PHE A 20 -1.82 -16.14 33.28
C PHE A 20 -2.40 -14.93 32.51
N LEU A 21 -2.87 -13.89 33.23
CA LEU A 21 -3.35 -12.66 32.60
C LEU A 21 -2.19 -11.81 32.01
N ALA A 22 -0.99 -11.90 32.57
CA ALA A 22 0.17 -11.12 32.12
C ALA A 22 0.80 -11.64 30.81
N THR A 23 0.41 -12.81 30.33
CA THR A 23 1.03 -13.43 29.12
C THR A 23 0.29 -13.14 27.83
N ILE A 24 -0.78 -12.33 27.84
CA ILE A 24 -1.50 -11.93 26.61
C ILE A 24 -1.03 -10.54 26.13
N THR A 25 0.25 -10.24 26.25
CA THR A 25 0.84 -9.20 25.40
C THR A 25 1.06 -9.83 24.04
N GLY A 26 0.05 -9.73 23.17
CA GLY A 26 0.16 -10.14 21.80
C GLY A 26 1.36 -9.44 21.17
N CYS A 27 2.34 -10.20 20.70
CA CYS A 27 3.40 -9.70 19.86
C CYS A 27 2.74 -9.13 18.60
N GLN A 28 2.48 -7.83 18.60
CA GLN A 28 2.03 -7.13 17.41
C GLN A 28 3.32 -6.82 16.65
N GLY A 29 3.45 -7.35 15.48
CA GLY A 29 4.56 -7.07 14.57
C GLY A 29 4.08 -6.23 13.40
N LEU A 30 4.95 -6.01 12.41
CA LEU A 30 4.65 -5.35 11.15
C LEU A 30 3.29 -5.81 10.60
N ARG A 31 2.44 -4.84 10.20
CA ARG A 31 1.14 -5.12 9.58
C ARG A 31 0.77 -4.07 8.55
N VAL A 32 0.34 -4.52 7.36
CA VAL A 32 -0.31 -3.68 6.36
C VAL A 32 -1.78 -3.49 6.77
N LYS A 33 -2.15 -2.27 7.14
CA LYS A 33 -3.52 -1.93 7.58
C LYS A 33 -4.47 -1.79 6.40
N LYS A 34 -4.01 -1.12 5.34
CA LYS A 34 -4.83 -0.82 4.18
C LYS A 34 -3.96 -0.53 2.96
N VAL A 35 -4.39 -1.04 1.82
CA VAL A 35 -3.87 -0.63 0.50
C VAL A 35 -4.96 0.18 -0.18
N VAL A 36 -4.66 1.45 -0.46
CA VAL A 36 -5.58 2.36 -1.14
C VAL A 36 -5.17 2.43 -2.61
N VAL A 37 -6.02 1.87 -3.45
CA VAL A 37 -5.92 1.93 -4.90
C VAL A 37 -7.26 2.46 -5.39
N PRO A 38 -7.32 3.56 -6.14
CA PRO A 38 -8.57 4.03 -6.74
C PRO A 38 -9.20 2.92 -7.59
N PRO A 39 -10.49 2.60 -7.40
CA PRO A 39 -11.12 1.49 -8.13
C PRO A 39 -11.22 1.76 -9.63
N HIS A 40 -11.28 3.04 -10.03
CA HIS A 40 -11.28 3.45 -11.43
C HIS A 40 -10.63 4.82 -11.60
N GLU A 41 -10.03 5.06 -12.78
CA GLU A 41 -9.47 6.35 -13.18
C GLU A 41 -9.64 6.55 -14.68
N ILE A 42 -9.64 7.82 -15.12
CA ILE A 42 -9.73 8.17 -16.54
C ILE A 42 -8.34 8.15 -17.18
N LYS A 43 -8.25 7.53 -18.37
CA LYS A 43 -7.02 7.52 -19.17
C LYS A 43 -6.42 8.93 -19.32
N GLY A 44 -5.10 9.04 -19.13
CA GLY A 44 -4.34 10.29 -19.20
C GLY A 44 -4.27 11.06 -17.88
N LYS A 45 -5.00 10.64 -16.84
CA LYS A 45 -4.88 11.20 -15.50
C LYS A 45 -3.71 10.59 -14.73
N GLY A 46 -3.30 11.26 -13.64
CA GLY A 46 -2.42 10.67 -12.65
C GLY A 46 -3.20 9.92 -11.58
N VAL A 47 -2.59 8.90 -10.99
CA VAL A 47 -3.19 8.15 -9.89
C VAL A 47 -2.19 7.97 -8.74
N GLU A 48 -2.68 8.03 -7.51
CA GLU A 48 -1.91 7.80 -6.30
C GLU A 48 -2.31 6.46 -5.69
N LEU A 49 -1.32 5.63 -5.41
CA LEU A 49 -1.44 4.38 -4.68
C LEU A 49 -0.84 4.59 -3.29
N GLU A 50 -1.54 4.17 -2.24
CA GLU A 50 -1.06 4.32 -0.87
C GLU A 50 -1.03 2.97 -0.14
N CYS A 51 0.03 2.75 0.64
CA CYS A 51 0.20 1.60 1.50
C CYS A 51 0.27 2.07 2.96
N GLN A 52 -0.79 1.83 3.71
CA GLN A 52 -0.87 2.15 5.13
C GLN A 52 -0.43 0.94 5.95
N TYR A 53 0.68 1.07 6.67
CA TYR A 53 1.25 0.01 7.49
C TYR A 53 1.73 0.53 8.84
N GLU A 54 1.83 -0.36 9.80
CA GLU A 54 2.41 -0.14 11.13
C GLU A 54 3.58 -1.10 11.34
N LEU A 55 4.65 -0.61 11.95
CA LEU A 55 5.87 -1.38 12.20
C LEU A 55 5.94 -1.92 13.64
N ASP A 56 5.10 -1.39 14.57
CA ASP A 56 5.02 -1.82 15.97
C ASP A 56 6.39 -1.99 16.67
N GLY A 57 7.30 -1.04 16.41
CA GLY A 57 8.64 -1.03 16.97
C GLY A 57 9.73 -1.64 16.07
N ASP A 58 9.35 -2.32 14.99
CA ASP A 58 10.29 -2.75 13.95
C ASP A 58 10.79 -1.56 13.12
N GLN A 59 11.88 -1.75 12.38
CA GLN A 59 12.38 -0.80 11.39
C GLN A 59 12.02 -1.28 9.99
N LEU A 60 11.73 -0.33 9.09
CA LEU A 60 11.42 -0.63 7.70
C LEU A 60 12.69 -1.07 6.96
N TYR A 61 12.70 -2.32 6.49
CA TYR A 61 13.71 -2.79 5.56
C TYR A 61 13.38 -2.37 4.12
N SER A 62 12.17 -2.68 3.64
CA SER A 62 11.75 -2.29 2.29
C SER A 62 10.25 -2.21 2.15
N LEU A 63 9.80 -1.33 1.23
CA LEU A 63 8.45 -1.34 0.69
C LEU A 63 8.54 -1.57 -0.81
N LYS A 64 7.73 -2.50 -1.34
CA LYS A 64 7.70 -2.86 -2.76
C LYS A 64 6.29 -2.80 -3.31
N TRP A 65 6.18 -2.35 -4.54
CA TRP A 65 4.93 -2.40 -5.27
C TRP A 65 5.04 -3.26 -6.52
N TYR A 66 4.01 -4.07 -6.68
CA TYR A 66 3.87 -4.99 -7.81
C TYR A 66 2.60 -4.69 -8.58
N LYS A 67 2.64 -4.89 -9.89
CA LYS A 67 1.46 -5.03 -10.73
C LYS A 67 1.38 -6.46 -11.23
N GLY A 68 0.34 -7.18 -10.78
CA GLY A 68 0.33 -8.64 -10.88
C GLY A 68 1.51 -9.26 -10.12
N ILE A 69 2.42 -9.92 -10.85
CA ILE A 69 3.63 -10.53 -10.26
C ILE A 69 4.91 -9.70 -10.51
N LYS A 70 4.81 -8.61 -11.27
CA LYS A 70 5.98 -7.81 -11.66
C LYS A 70 6.16 -6.62 -10.73
N GLU A 71 7.33 -6.55 -10.08
CA GLU A 71 7.76 -5.39 -9.30
C GLU A 71 8.00 -4.21 -10.24
N PHE A 72 7.49 -3.02 -9.86
CA PHE A 72 7.72 -1.79 -10.62
C PHE A 72 8.27 -0.64 -9.75
N PHE A 73 8.18 -0.76 -8.42
CA PHE A 73 8.66 0.26 -7.49
C PHE A 73 9.18 -0.41 -6.23
N ARG A 74 10.29 0.13 -5.70
CA ARG A 74 10.89 -0.27 -4.44
C ARG A 74 11.40 0.96 -3.69
N TYR A 75 11.17 0.96 -2.39
CA TYR A 75 11.76 1.91 -1.45
C TYR A 75 12.57 1.13 -0.42
N VAL A 76 13.87 1.47 -0.29
CA VAL A 76 14.78 0.91 0.73
C VAL A 76 15.45 2.08 1.44
N PRO A 77 15.17 2.30 2.74
CA PRO A 77 15.72 3.46 3.48
C PRO A 77 17.26 3.53 3.47
N ALA A 78 17.92 2.37 3.45
CA ALA A 78 19.39 2.28 3.49
C ALA A 78 20.05 2.57 2.13
N ASP A 79 19.32 2.57 1.03
CA ASP A 79 19.86 2.79 -0.30
C ASP A 79 20.01 4.28 -0.63
N THR A 80 20.93 4.59 -1.54
CA THR A 80 21.13 5.95 -2.05
C THR A 80 21.16 5.92 -3.59
N PRO A 81 20.12 6.36 -4.30
CA PRO A 81 18.84 6.87 -3.79
C PRO A 81 17.95 5.75 -3.21
N PRO A 82 17.04 6.06 -2.26
CA PRO A 82 16.21 5.05 -1.61
C PRO A 82 15.10 4.51 -2.51
N ILE A 83 14.73 5.23 -3.57
CA ILE A 83 13.69 4.83 -4.53
C ILE A 83 14.35 4.20 -5.75
N GLN A 84 13.86 3.02 -6.12
CA GLN A 84 14.18 2.30 -7.34
C GLN A 84 12.90 2.03 -8.14
N VAL A 85 12.94 2.28 -9.44
CA VAL A 85 11.81 2.06 -10.37
C VAL A 85 12.25 1.08 -11.44
N PHE A 86 11.38 0.11 -11.73
CA PHE A 86 11.59 -0.88 -12.77
C PHE A 86 10.58 -0.67 -13.90
N ASP A 87 11.06 -0.70 -15.13
CA ASP A 87 10.21 -0.47 -16.30
C ASP A 87 9.13 -1.53 -16.42
N LEU A 88 7.89 -1.06 -16.49
CA LEU A 88 6.73 -1.91 -16.70
C LEU A 88 5.76 -1.24 -17.67
N PRO A 89 5.36 -1.92 -18.78
CA PRO A 89 4.47 -1.34 -19.77
C PRO A 89 3.16 -0.82 -19.16
N GLY A 90 2.88 0.46 -19.39
CA GLY A 90 1.70 1.15 -18.89
C GLY A 90 1.79 1.61 -17.43
N VAL A 91 2.97 1.57 -16.80
CA VAL A 91 3.22 2.08 -15.46
C VAL A 91 4.35 3.10 -15.52
N HIS A 92 4.06 4.36 -15.26
CA HIS A 92 5.04 5.46 -15.26
C HIS A 92 5.04 6.14 -13.89
N VAL A 93 6.06 5.87 -13.09
CA VAL A 93 6.18 6.39 -11.73
C VAL A 93 6.69 7.83 -11.73
N ASP A 94 6.07 8.69 -10.91
CA ASP A 94 6.60 10.00 -10.54
C ASP A 94 7.43 9.87 -9.27
N THR A 95 8.73 9.70 -9.39
CA THR A 95 9.63 9.55 -8.24
C THR A 95 9.67 10.77 -7.34
N GLY A 96 9.45 11.97 -7.89
CA GLY A 96 9.40 13.21 -7.10
C GLY A 96 8.17 13.37 -6.22
N LYS A 97 7.12 12.55 -6.48
CA LYS A 97 5.87 12.51 -5.72
C LYS A 97 5.63 11.19 -5.01
N SER A 98 6.62 10.29 -5.03
CA SER A 98 6.56 8.98 -4.41
C SER A 98 7.42 8.90 -3.16
N SER A 99 7.04 8.04 -2.22
CA SER A 99 7.71 7.86 -0.92
C SER A 99 7.60 6.41 -0.45
N ASP A 100 7.98 6.18 0.81
CA ASP A 100 7.82 4.92 1.53
C ASP A 100 6.36 4.49 1.76
N ARG A 101 5.38 5.39 1.54
CA ARG A 101 3.95 5.09 1.74
C ARG A 101 3.09 5.29 0.50
N LYS A 102 3.56 6.10 -0.44
CA LYS A 102 2.81 6.55 -1.60
C LYS A 102 3.59 6.32 -2.88
N VAL A 103 2.90 5.87 -3.92
CA VAL A 103 3.42 5.82 -5.28
C VAL A 103 2.48 6.56 -6.22
N THR A 104 2.99 7.58 -6.89
CA THR A 104 2.25 8.34 -7.88
C THR A 104 2.58 7.84 -9.28
N LEU A 105 1.55 7.42 -10.01
CA LEU A 105 1.64 7.06 -11.43
C LEU A 105 1.21 8.24 -12.29
N LYS A 106 1.99 8.54 -13.33
CA LYS A 106 1.67 9.58 -14.32
C LYS A 106 0.86 8.97 -15.46
N GLU A 107 -0.06 9.74 -16.04
CA GLU A 107 -0.70 9.48 -17.34
C GLU A 107 -1.14 8.02 -17.54
N VAL A 108 -2.00 7.54 -16.64
CA VAL A 108 -2.47 6.16 -16.71
C VAL A 108 -3.12 5.83 -18.05
N SER A 109 -2.92 4.63 -18.53
CA SER A 109 -3.46 4.09 -19.78
C SER A 109 -4.31 2.86 -19.49
N LEU A 110 -5.00 2.32 -20.50
CA LEU A 110 -5.74 1.06 -20.33
C LEU A 110 -4.83 -0.09 -19.88
N LYS A 111 -3.55 -0.05 -20.28
CA LYS A 111 -2.53 -1.01 -19.81
C LYS A 111 -2.18 -0.87 -18.34
N THR A 112 -2.50 0.26 -17.71
CA THR A 112 -2.28 0.49 -16.28
C THR A 112 -3.29 -0.28 -15.42
N SER A 113 -4.43 -0.67 -15.98
CA SER A 113 -5.43 -1.48 -15.27
C SER A 113 -4.82 -2.79 -14.75
N GLY A 114 -5.30 -3.24 -13.58
CA GLY A 114 -4.93 -4.52 -12.99
C GLY A 114 -4.81 -4.49 -11.48
N LYS A 115 -4.31 -5.60 -10.93
CA LYS A 115 -4.11 -5.75 -9.48
C LYS A 115 -2.74 -5.21 -9.06
N TYR A 116 -2.75 -4.42 -8.02
CA TYR A 116 -1.57 -3.81 -7.40
C TYR A 116 -1.39 -4.38 -5.99
N LYS A 117 -0.18 -4.86 -5.70
CA LYS A 117 0.19 -5.39 -4.39
C LYS A 117 1.25 -4.48 -3.76
N CYS A 118 1.00 -4.02 -2.54
CA CYS A 118 2.01 -3.46 -1.67
C CYS A 118 2.55 -4.57 -0.76
N GLU A 119 3.86 -4.65 -0.61
CA GLU A 119 4.57 -5.59 0.26
C GLU A 119 5.54 -4.80 1.12
N VAL A 120 5.46 -4.96 2.44
CA VAL A 120 6.30 -4.27 3.43
C VAL A 120 7.07 -5.32 4.19
N SER A 121 8.39 -5.11 4.33
CA SER A 121 9.28 -5.99 5.08
C SER A 121 10.00 -5.21 6.17
N ALA A 122 10.13 -5.81 7.33
CA ALA A 122 10.88 -5.27 8.46
C ALA A 122 12.31 -5.76 8.47
N GLU A 123 13.18 -4.97 9.15
CA GLU A 123 14.57 -5.32 9.44
C GLU A 123 14.70 -6.47 10.46
N SER A 124 15.93 -6.90 10.66
CA SER A 124 16.33 -7.76 11.80
C SER A 124 15.87 -7.12 13.14
N PRO A 125 15.46 -7.89 14.14
CA PRO A 125 15.45 -9.37 14.19
C PRO A 125 14.15 -10.01 13.73
N SER A 126 13.08 -9.26 13.47
CA SER A 126 11.76 -9.83 13.19
C SER A 126 11.66 -10.41 11.77
N PHE A 127 12.29 -9.76 10.78
CA PHE A 127 12.19 -10.11 9.35
C PHE A 127 10.75 -10.33 8.87
N HIS A 128 9.79 -9.71 9.55
CA HIS A 128 8.37 -9.85 9.23
C HIS A 128 8.09 -9.23 7.87
N THR A 129 7.23 -9.87 7.09
CA THR A 129 6.72 -9.33 5.82
C THR A 129 5.21 -9.47 5.79
N ASP A 130 4.53 -8.39 5.41
CA ASP A 130 3.09 -8.38 5.20
C ASP A 130 2.74 -7.66 3.90
N SER A 131 1.57 -7.94 3.35
CA SER A 131 1.16 -7.36 2.07
C SER A 131 -0.34 -7.19 1.98
N GLY A 132 -0.75 -6.23 1.13
CA GLY A 132 -2.14 -6.02 0.77
C GLY A 132 -2.29 -5.78 -0.74
N VAL A 133 -3.51 -5.90 -1.23
CA VAL A 133 -3.82 -5.82 -2.66
C VAL A 133 -4.98 -4.85 -2.88
N GLY A 134 -4.89 -4.07 -3.96
CA GLY A 134 -5.99 -3.28 -4.51
C GLY A 134 -6.09 -3.49 -6.03
N GLU A 135 -7.16 -3.01 -6.66
CA GLU A 135 -7.37 -3.15 -8.09
C GLU A 135 -7.75 -1.80 -8.71
N LEU A 136 -7.13 -1.47 -9.84
CA LEU A 136 -7.38 -0.26 -10.62
C LEU A 136 -7.95 -0.64 -11.98
N LEU A 137 -9.06 -0.01 -12.37
CA LEU A 137 -9.60 -0.03 -13.71
C LEU A 137 -9.44 1.34 -14.36
N VAL A 138 -8.68 1.42 -15.44
CA VAL A 138 -8.58 2.65 -16.24
C VAL A 138 -9.61 2.62 -17.34
N VAL A 139 -10.44 3.66 -17.38
CA VAL A 139 -11.51 3.83 -18.37
C VAL A 139 -11.19 4.94 -19.34
N GLN A 140 -11.68 4.82 -20.56
CA GLN A 140 -11.61 5.89 -21.55
C GLN A 140 -12.98 6.49 -21.76
N THR A 141 -13.10 7.81 -21.57
CA THR A 141 -14.32 8.52 -21.90
C THR A 141 -14.50 8.57 -23.43
N LEU A 142 -15.57 7.98 -23.91
CA LEU A 142 -15.97 8.13 -25.30
C LEU A 142 -16.68 9.49 -25.42
N VAL A 143 -16.08 10.45 -26.12
CA VAL A 143 -16.78 11.66 -26.53
C VAL A 143 -17.73 11.26 -27.64
N PRO A 144 -19.06 11.49 -27.50
CA PRO A 144 -20.02 11.22 -28.58
C PRO A 144 -19.57 11.94 -29.86
N MET A 145 -19.53 11.21 -30.99
CA MET A 145 -19.08 11.76 -32.28
C MET A 145 -19.93 12.93 -32.77
N ASP A 146 -21.11 13.13 -32.21
CA ASP A 146 -22.07 14.19 -32.60
C ASP A 146 -21.57 15.62 -32.25
N LEU A 147 -20.74 15.77 -31.22
CA LEU A 147 -20.18 17.10 -30.87
C LEU A 147 -19.01 17.51 -31.74
N ARG A 148 -18.39 16.58 -32.48
CA ARG A 148 -17.27 16.88 -33.38
C ARG A 148 -17.70 17.53 -34.68
N LYS A 149 -18.97 17.35 -35.10
CA LYS A 149 -19.49 17.87 -36.36
C LYS A 149 -19.96 19.33 -36.28
N LYS A 150 -20.21 19.86 -35.08
CA LYS A 150 -20.72 21.24 -34.89
C LYS A 150 -19.66 22.34 -35.05
N ASN A 151 -18.37 21.99 -35.01
CA ASN A 151 -17.28 22.98 -35.09
C ASN A 151 -16.72 23.13 -36.52
N HIS A 152 -17.37 22.56 -37.55
CA HIS A 152 -16.91 22.62 -38.93
C HIS A 152 -18.04 23.08 -39.88
N LEU A 153 -18.86 24.04 -39.45
CA LEU A 153 -19.68 24.79 -40.40
C LEU A 153 -18.85 25.97 -40.92
N PRO A 154 -18.57 26.02 -42.24
CA PRO A 154 -17.98 27.20 -42.81
C PRO A 154 -19.01 28.36 -42.74
N ALA A 155 -18.53 29.55 -42.37
CA ALA A 155 -19.34 30.74 -42.40
C ALA A 155 -19.86 30.95 -43.84
N ILE A 156 -21.21 30.98 -44.00
CA ILE A 156 -21.84 31.38 -45.25
C ILE A 156 -21.65 32.89 -45.36
N SER A 157 -20.81 33.33 -46.29
CA SER A 157 -20.70 34.73 -46.65
C SER A 157 -21.94 35.07 -47.48
N GLU A 158 -22.84 35.87 -46.90
CA GLU A 158 -23.86 36.54 -47.68
C GLU A 158 -23.24 37.72 -48.45
N ALA A 159 -23.37 37.69 -49.78
CA ALA A 159 -23.11 38.80 -50.67
C ALA A 159 -24.40 39.54 -50.95
#